data_adfcadcac93426ebbc8dfd2333a66cc3
#
_entry.id   adfcadcac93426ebbc8dfd2333a66cc3
#
_cell.length_a   1.000
_cell.length_b   1.000
_cell.length_c   1.000
_cell.angle_alpha   90.00
_cell.angle_beta   90.00
_cell.angle_gamma   90.00
#
_symmetry.space_group_name_H-M   'P 1'
#
loop_
_entity.id
_entity.type
_entity.pdbx_description
1 polymer ?
#
loop_
_entity_poly.entity_id
_entity_poly.type
_entity_poly.pdbx_seq_one_letter_code
_entity_poly.pdbx_strand_id
1 'polypeptide(L)'
;DKIRESQLDQITVTFRRAKLFLLSPVPPECSGNESIKILARHNLKVFSKEHFKEKAVGWLADKDAFLAGEYSRPLAYFSSVNPDYHGKMECYTRPAGLYMTQRFQGTFREHVQELAELFKAYMQRNKLHAVDNLYIMPLKNHWMTPEPEEYIYQISLRVEPDEN
;
A
#
# COMPACT_ATOMS: atom_id res chain seq x y z
N ASP A 1 -5.84 21.45 14.40
CA ASP A 1 -5.05 20.70 15.36
C ASP A 1 -3.60 20.59 14.90
N LYS A 2 -2.69 20.94 15.77
CA LYS A 2 -1.28 20.83 15.46
C LYS A 2 -0.83 19.38 15.52
N ILE A 3 -0.20 18.92 14.46
CA ILE A 3 0.46 17.64 14.45
C ILE A 3 1.68 17.71 15.37
N ARG A 4 1.74 16.83 16.34
CA ARG A 4 2.87 16.76 17.27
C ARG A 4 4.07 16.13 16.60
N GLU A 5 5.27 16.56 16.95
CA GLU A 5 6.49 15.96 16.44
C GLU A 5 6.55 14.47 16.71
N SER A 6 6.05 14.02 17.86
CA SER A 6 6.01 12.60 18.21
C SER A 6 5.18 11.78 17.22
N GLN A 7 4.17 12.38 16.56
CA GLN A 7 3.39 11.69 15.53
C GLN A 7 4.19 11.53 14.23
N LEU A 8 4.99 12.54 13.88
CA LEU A 8 5.86 12.46 12.71
C LEU A 8 6.97 11.43 12.89
N ASP A 9 7.41 11.17 14.12
CA ASP A 9 8.43 10.17 14.40
C ASP A 9 7.96 8.74 14.14
N GLN A 10 6.66 8.53 13.96
CA GLN A 10 6.11 7.23 13.59
C GLN A 10 6.33 6.91 12.11
N ILE A 11 6.64 7.91 11.30
CA ILE A 11 6.95 7.73 9.90
C ILE A 11 8.43 7.40 9.77
N THR A 12 8.73 6.33 9.04
CA THR A 12 10.12 5.98 8.72
C THR A 12 10.35 6.16 7.23
N VAL A 13 11.56 6.58 6.86
CA VAL A 13 11.97 6.68 5.45
C VAL A 13 13.18 5.77 5.26
N THR A 14 13.02 4.79 4.38
CA THR A 14 14.10 3.85 4.10
C THR A 14 14.23 3.65 2.60
N PHE A 15 15.45 3.40 2.15
CA PHE A 15 15.68 2.96 0.78
C PHE A 15 15.27 1.50 0.67
N ARG A 16 14.46 1.19 -0.35
CA ARG A 16 14.06 -0.18 -0.65
C ARG A 16 14.46 -0.53 -2.07
N ARG A 17 14.90 -1.76 -2.26
CA ARG A 17 15.23 -2.29 -3.58
C ARG A 17 13.97 -2.57 -4.37
N ALA A 18 14.11 -2.65 -5.69
CA ALA A 18 13.02 -3.09 -6.55
C ALA A 18 12.52 -4.47 -6.10
N LYS A 19 11.21 -4.66 -6.17
CA LYS A 19 10.57 -5.90 -5.72
C LYS A 19 9.54 -6.36 -6.74
N LEU A 20 9.48 -7.68 -6.93
CA LEU A 20 8.58 -8.29 -7.89
C LEU A 20 7.22 -8.56 -7.28
N PHE A 21 6.15 -8.09 -7.91
CA PHE A 21 4.77 -8.30 -7.48
C PHE A 21 3.92 -8.92 -8.58
N LEU A 22 2.98 -9.77 -8.17
CA LEU A 22 1.83 -10.06 -9.01
C LEU A 22 0.84 -8.90 -8.83
N LEU A 23 0.41 -8.28 -9.90
CA LEU A 23 -0.53 -7.16 -9.88
C LEU A 23 -1.81 -7.56 -10.60
N SER A 24 -2.95 -7.34 -9.94
CA SER A 24 -4.27 -7.53 -10.55
C SER A 24 -4.98 -6.18 -10.61
N PRO A 25 -4.97 -5.51 -11.78
CA PRO A 25 -5.58 -4.19 -11.91
C PRO A 25 -7.10 -4.23 -11.69
N VAL A 26 -7.61 -3.15 -11.12
CA VAL A 26 -9.05 -2.94 -10.92
C VAL A 26 -9.46 -1.78 -11.82
N PRO A 27 -10.20 -2.04 -12.93
CA PRO A 27 -10.62 -0.96 -13.82
C PRO A 27 -11.47 0.08 -13.10
N PRO A 28 -11.29 1.39 -13.40
CA PRO A 28 -12.03 2.44 -12.70
C PRO A 28 -13.54 2.33 -12.83
N GLU A 29 -14.01 1.81 -13.96
CA GLU A 29 -15.45 1.69 -14.27
C GLU A 29 -16.06 0.37 -13.79
N CYS A 30 -15.29 -0.52 -13.17
CA CYS A 30 -15.83 -1.82 -12.77
C CYS A 30 -16.77 -1.68 -11.57
N SER A 31 -17.77 -2.55 -11.51
CA SER A 31 -18.73 -2.60 -10.39
C SER A 31 -18.05 -3.18 -9.13
N GLY A 32 -18.69 -3.01 -7.98
CA GLY A 32 -18.24 -3.63 -6.76
C GLY A 32 -18.16 -5.14 -6.85
N ASN A 33 -19.11 -5.78 -7.54
CA ASN A 33 -19.10 -7.22 -7.75
C ASN A 33 -17.94 -7.67 -8.63
N GLU A 34 -17.59 -6.91 -9.66
CA GLU A 34 -16.44 -7.20 -10.50
C GLU A 34 -15.14 -7.05 -9.73
N SER A 35 -15.04 -6.05 -8.88
CA SER A 35 -13.86 -5.84 -8.02
C SER A 35 -13.66 -7.02 -7.07
N ILE A 36 -14.75 -7.52 -6.48
CA ILE A 36 -14.70 -8.71 -5.61
C ILE A 36 -14.21 -9.93 -6.39
N LYS A 37 -14.66 -10.10 -7.63
CA LYS A 37 -14.23 -11.22 -8.48
C LYS A 37 -12.73 -11.13 -8.81
N ILE A 38 -12.24 -9.92 -9.07
CA ILE A 38 -10.82 -9.69 -9.32
C ILE A 38 -10.01 -10.09 -8.10
N LEU A 39 -10.43 -9.65 -6.91
CA LEU A 39 -9.77 -10.01 -5.65
C LEU A 39 -9.80 -11.53 -5.43
N ALA A 40 -10.93 -12.18 -5.67
CA ALA A 40 -11.06 -13.63 -5.52
C ALA A 40 -10.09 -14.39 -6.45
N ARG A 41 -9.98 -13.98 -7.73
CA ARG A 41 -9.04 -14.58 -8.66
C ARG A 41 -7.59 -14.35 -8.24
N HIS A 42 -7.29 -13.16 -7.75
CA HIS A 42 -5.96 -12.85 -7.22
C HIS A 42 -5.61 -13.77 -6.06
N ASN A 43 -6.53 -13.93 -5.10
CA ASN A 43 -6.35 -14.82 -3.95
C ASN A 43 -6.11 -16.27 -4.38
N LEU A 44 -6.87 -16.75 -5.36
CA LEU A 44 -6.67 -18.10 -5.86
C LEU A 44 -5.26 -18.31 -6.42
N LYS A 45 -4.74 -17.34 -7.17
CA LYS A 45 -3.38 -17.40 -7.69
C LYS A 45 -2.34 -17.43 -6.58
N VAL A 46 -2.53 -16.60 -5.56
CA VAL A 46 -1.58 -16.49 -4.44
C VAL A 46 -1.58 -17.77 -3.60
N PHE A 47 -2.77 -18.27 -3.25
CA PHE A 47 -2.87 -19.43 -2.37
C PHE A 47 -2.59 -20.77 -3.06
N SER A 48 -2.70 -20.84 -4.38
CA SER A 48 -2.49 -22.07 -5.14
C SER A 48 -1.06 -22.30 -5.63
N LYS A 49 -0.18 -21.29 -5.48
CA LYS A 49 1.18 -21.36 -6.04
C LYS A 49 2.25 -21.15 -4.97
N GLU A 50 3.33 -21.93 -5.10
CA GLU A 50 4.46 -21.89 -4.17
C GLU A 50 5.36 -20.67 -4.34
N HIS A 51 5.13 -19.84 -5.38
CA HIS A 51 5.95 -18.66 -5.67
C HIS A 51 5.72 -17.50 -4.70
N PHE A 52 4.76 -17.63 -3.83
CA PHE A 52 4.40 -16.59 -2.88
C PHE A 52 4.75 -17.05 -1.47
N LYS A 53 5.86 -16.53 -0.92
CA LYS A 53 6.24 -16.82 0.47
C LYS A 53 5.23 -16.27 1.46
N GLU A 54 4.79 -15.04 1.18
CA GLU A 54 3.78 -14.38 1.98
C GLU A 54 2.46 -14.44 1.25
N LYS A 55 1.44 -14.98 1.90
CA LYS A 55 0.10 -15.09 1.33
C LYS A 55 -0.71 -13.83 1.61
N ALA A 56 -0.06 -12.67 1.63
CA ALA A 56 -0.70 -11.40 1.88
C ALA A 56 -1.11 -10.73 0.56
N VAL A 57 -2.26 -10.07 0.59
CA VAL A 57 -2.75 -9.29 -0.55
C VAL A 57 -2.93 -7.85 -0.09
N GLY A 58 -2.17 -6.96 -0.71
CA GLY A 58 -2.31 -5.53 -0.51
C GLY A 58 -3.03 -4.88 -1.68
N TRP A 59 -3.17 -3.56 -1.62
CA TRP A 59 -3.75 -2.82 -2.74
C TRP A 59 -3.06 -1.47 -2.91
N LEU A 60 -3.19 -0.94 -4.13
CA LEU A 60 -2.69 0.39 -4.47
C LEU A 60 -3.82 1.40 -4.33
N ALA A 61 -3.53 2.52 -3.70
CA ALA A 61 -4.45 3.65 -3.62
C ALA A 61 -3.89 4.82 -4.43
N ASP A 62 -4.80 5.58 -5.04
CA ASP A 62 -4.42 6.75 -5.82
C ASP A 62 -3.66 7.76 -4.95
N LYS A 63 -2.51 8.20 -5.42
CA LYS A 63 -1.65 9.12 -4.69
C LYS A 63 -2.36 10.44 -4.37
N ASP A 64 -3.02 11.03 -5.36
CA ASP A 64 -3.63 12.34 -5.19
C ASP A 64 -4.86 12.27 -4.28
N ALA A 65 -5.65 11.23 -4.40
CA ALA A 65 -6.78 11.00 -3.49
C ALA A 65 -6.27 10.82 -2.06
N PHE A 66 -5.24 10.02 -1.85
CA PHE A 66 -4.66 9.83 -0.51
C PHE A 66 -4.19 11.16 0.07
N LEU A 67 -3.42 11.94 -0.69
CA LEU A 67 -2.89 13.21 -0.19
C LEU A 67 -3.98 14.25 0.04
N ALA A 68 -5.13 14.10 -0.61
CA ALA A 68 -6.32 14.92 -0.32
C ALA A 68 -7.10 14.43 0.91
N GLY A 69 -6.66 13.33 1.53
CA GLY A 69 -7.35 12.76 2.67
C GLY A 69 -8.61 12.00 2.29
N GLU A 70 -8.73 11.57 1.04
CA GLU A 70 -9.92 10.90 0.52
C GLU A 70 -9.68 9.41 0.34
N TYR A 71 -10.68 8.62 0.76
CA TYR A 71 -10.69 7.20 0.46
C TYR A 71 -10.99 7.01 -1.02
N SER A 72 -10.22 6.14 -1.67
CA SER A 72 -10.48 5.75 -3.05
C SER A 72 -10.54 4.23 -3.16
N ARG A 73 -11.19 3.74 -4.21
CA ARG A 73 -11.22 2.31 -4.50
C ARG A 73 -9.81 1.83 -4.84
N PRO A 74 -9.49 0.56 -4.57
CA PRO A 74 -8.21 0.02 -5.00
C PRO A 74 -7.99 0.18 -6.51
N LEU A 75 -6.81 0.62 -6.89
CA LEU A 75 -6.40 0.68 -8.29
C LEU A 75 -5.96 -0.70 -8.79
N ALA A 76 -5.44 -1.51 -7.89
CA ALA A 76 -4.97 -2.85 -8.17
C ALA A 76 -4.75 -3.58 -6.86
N TYR A 77 -4.84 -4.91 -6.90
CA TYR A 77 -4.37 -5.76 -5.81
C TYR A 77 -2.98 -6.26 -6.13
N PHE A 78 -2.16 -6.47 -5.10
CA PHE A 78 -0.80 -6.94 -5.32
C PHE A 78 -0.37 -7.94 -4.25
N SER A 79 0.53 -8.84 -4.63
CA SER A 79 1.18 -9.77 -3.72
C SER A 79 2.64 -9.95 -4.11
N SER A 80 3.48 -10.13 -3.11
CA SER A 80 4.92 -10.28 -3.31
C SER A 80 5.25 -11.65 -3.90
N VAL A 81 6.02 -11.65 -4.98
CA VAL A 81 6.50 -12.88 -5.62
C VAL A 81 7.94 -13.13 -5.19
N ASN A 82 8.33 -14.42 -5.09
CA ASN A 82 9.72 -14.75 -4.77
C ASN A 82 10.68 -14.12 -5.78
N PRO A 83 11.80 -13.56 -5.32
CA PRO A 83 12.75 -12.89 -6.19
C PRO A 83 13.35 -13.79 -7.28
N ASP A 84 13.39 -15.08 -7.05
CA ASP A 84 13.94 -16.08 -7.97
C ASP A 84 12.92 -16.69 -8.92
N TYR A 85 11.72 -16.10 -8.98
CA TYR A 85 10.66 -16.59 -9.85
C TYR A 85 11.03 -16.42 -11.33
N HIS A 86 10.93 -17.49 -12.10
CA HIS A 86 11.22 -17.53 -13.53
C HIS A 86 10.07 -18.10 -14.37
N GLY A 87 8.85 -18.10 -13.83
CA GLY A 87 7.69 -18.63 -14.51
C GLY A 87 7.13 -17.67 -15.57
N LYS A 88 5.99 -18.07 -16.15
CA LYS A 88 5.32 -17.31 -17.24
C LYS A 88 4.36 -16.23 -16.74
N MET A 89 4.15 -16.14 -15.43
CA MET A 89 3.25 -15.15 -14.87
C MET A 89 3.81 -13.75 -15.09
N GLU A 90 2.97 -12.86 -15.62
CA GLU A 90 3.36 -11.47 -15.80
C GLU A 90 3.46 -10.77 -14.45
N CYS A 91 4.60 -10.15 -14.18
CA CYS A 91 4.87 -9.51 -12.91
C CYS A 91 5.15 -8.03 -13.09
N TYR A 92 4.77 -7.27 -12.05
CA TYR A 92 5.05 -5.84 -11.93
C TYR A 92 6.25 -5.65 -11.01
N THR A 93 7.17 -4.78 -11.39
CA THR A 93 8.30 -4.44 -10.53
C THR A 93 8.01 -3.15 -9.78
N ARG A 94 7.90 -3.26 -8.45
CA ARG A 94 7.83 -2.06 -7.62
C ARG A 94 9.18 -1.36 -7.67
N PRO A 95 9.23 -0.06 -8.07
CA PRO A 95 10.51 0.62 -8.24
C PRO A 95 11.34 0.70 -6.97
N ALA A 96 12.66 0.67 -7.13
CA ALA A 96 13.58 1.01 -6.05
C ALA A 96 13.45 2.51 -5.72
N GLY A 97 13.72 2.87 -4.48
CA GLY A 97 13.72 4.26 -4.07
C GLY A 97 13.50 4.44 -2.58
N LEU A 98 13.27 5.69 -2.20
CA LEU A 98 12.95 6.03 -0.81
C LEU A 98 11.46 5.84 -0.59
N TYR A 99 11.12 5.15 0.49
CA TYR A 99 9.71 4.90 0.86
C TYR A 99 9.44 5.44 2.25
N MET A 100 8.45 6.31 2.34
CA MET A 100 7.84 6.71 3.61
C MET A 100 6.89 5.61 4.04
N THR A 101 7.02 5.15 5.26
CA THR A 101 6.25 4.01 5.76
C THR A 101 5.69 4.31 7.13
N GLN A 102 4.44 3.92 7.35
CA GLN A 102 3.79 3.99 8.65
C GLN A 102 2.84 2.81 8.82
N ARG A 103 2.82 2.27 10.04
CA ARG A 103 1.85 1.25 10.45
C ARG A 103 0.70 1.94 11.17
N PHE A 104 -0.49 1.41 11.02
CA PHE A 104 -1.66 1.89 11.75
C PHE A 104 -2.58 0.72 12.07
N GLN A 105 -3.40 0.90 13.10
CA GLN A 105 -4.37 -0.09 13.54
C GLN A 105 -5.77 0.36 13.17
N GLY A 106 -6.61 -0.57 12.72
CA GLY A 106 -7.96 -0.28 12.26
C GLY A 106 -8.05 -0.30 10.75
N THR A 107 -9.10 0.30 10.18
CA THR A 107 -9.30 0.32 8.73
C THR A 107 -8.67 1.55 8.09
N PHE A 108 -8.23 1.40 6.84
CA PHE A 108 -7.65 2.52 6.10
C PHE A 108 -8.67 3.65 5.92
N ARG A 109 -9.92 3.30 5.62
CA ARG A 109 -10.98 4.31 5.40
C ARG A 109 -11.15 5.24 6.60
N GLU A 110 -11.08 4.69 7.82
CA GLU A 110 -11.23 5.47 9.05
C GLU A 110 -10.04 6.39 9.32
N HIS A 111 -8.85 6.04 8.83
CA HIS A 111 -7.62 6.74 9.16
C HIS A 111 -7.01 7.56 8.02
N VAL A 112 -7.62 7.53 6.83
CA VAL A 112 -7.01 8.16 5.65
C VAL A 112 -6.75 9.64 5.83
N GLN A 113 -7.65 10.39 6.47
CA GLN A 113 -7.47 11.83 6.69
C GLN A 113 -6.28 12.11 7.60
N GLU A 114 -6.20 11.41 8.72
CA GLU A 114 -5.11 11.56 9.67
C GLU A 114 -3.76 11.18 9.05
N LEU A 115 -3.73 10.04 8.36
CA LEU A 115 -2.52 9.56 7.70
C LEU A 115 -2.05 10.54 6.61
N ALA A 116 -2.99 11.08 5.84
CA ALA A 116 -2.66 12.05 4.79
C ALA A 116 -2.05 13.32 5.37
N GLU A 117 -2.61 13.82 6.49
CA GLU A 117 -2.08 15.00 7.15
C GLU A 117 -0.66 14.75 7.69
N LEU A 118 -0.43 13.59 8.29
CA LEU A 118 0.90 13.22 8.79
C LEU A 118 1.91 13.12 7.66
N PHE A 119 1.53 12.48 6.54
CA PHE A 119 2.42 12.33 5.39
C PHE A 119 2.74 13.67 4.76
N LYS A 120 1.73 14.54 4.57
CA LYS A 120 1.96 15.88 4.01
C LYS A 120 2.86 16.72 4.90
N ALA A 121 2.64 16.69 6.22
CA ALA A 121 3.46 17.44 7.16
C ALA A 121 4.91 16.95 7.14
N TYR A 122 5.11 15.64 7.12
CA TYR A 122 6.44 15.06 7.05
C TYR A 122 7.17 15.44 5.76
N MET A 123 6.48 15.32 4.62
CA MET A 123 7.06 15.69 3.32
C MET A 123 7.43 17.16 3.25
N GLN A 124 6.55 18.03 3.75
CA GLN A 124 6.83 19.47 3.76
C GLN A 124 8.05 19.78 4.62
N ARG A 125 8.14 19.18 5.81
CA ARG A 125 9.25 19.40 6.73
C ARG A 125 10.58 18.92 6.15
N ASN A 126 10.57 17.80 5.45
CA ASN A 126 11.79 17.16 4.95
C ASN A 126 12.03 17.42 3.47
N LYS A 127 11.24 18.30 2.87
CA LYS A 127 11.38 18.71 1.47
C LYS A 127 11.35 17.52 0.51
N LEU A 128 10.28 16.75 0.64
CA LEU A 128 10.02 15.56 -0.18
C LEU A 128 8.72 15.71 -0.95
N HIS A 129 8.62 15.00 -2.06
CA HIS A 129 7.35 14.89 -2.79
C HIS A 129 7.09 13.44 -3.20
N ALA A 130 5.82 13.10 -3.30
CA ALA A 130 5.39 11.76 -3.68
C ALA A 130 5.51 11.56 -5.20
N VAL A 131 6.00 10.39 -5.61
CA VAL A 131 6.24 10.10 -7.03
C VAL A 131 5.53 8.85 -7.54
N ASP A 132 4.73 8.20 -6.70
CA ASP A 132 4.01 6.98 -7.08
C ASP A 132 2.77 6.82 -6.21
N ASN A 133 1.94 5.85 -6.54
CA ASN A 133 0.75 5.54 -5.77
C ASN A 133 1.09 4.92 -4.42
N LEU A 134 0.13 4.96 -3.50
CA LEU A 134 0.29 4.43 -2.15
C LEU A 134 0.13 2.91 -2.16
N TYR A 135 1.04 2.21 -1.49
CA TYR A 135 0.95 0.77 -1.28
C TYR A 135 0.38 0.52 0.11
N ILE A 136 -0.70 -0.24 0.19
CA ILE A 136 -1.32 -0.62 1.46
C ILE A 136 -1.21 -2.12 1.63
N MET A 137 -0.49 -2.55 2.67
CA MET A 137 -0.21 -3.96 2.92
C MET A 137 -0.77 -4.36 4.27
N PRO A 138 -1.64 -5.38 4.34
CA PRO A 138 -2.12 -5.88 5.61
C PRO A 138 -1.01 -6.68 6.32
N LEU A 139 -0.80 -6.38 7.60
CA LEU A 139 0.10 -7.12 8.47
C LEU A 139 -0.68 -8.06 9.37
N LYS A 140 -1.89 -7.63 9.79
CA LYS A 140 -2.83 -8.43 10.56
C LYS A 140 -4.22 -8.14 10.01
N ASN A 141 -4.92 -9.15 9.54
CA ASN A 141 -6.21 -8.98 8.87
C ASN A 141 -7.24 -9.98 9.39
N HIS A 142 -8.35 -10.11 8.70
CA HIS A 142 -9.46 -10.97 9.09
C HIS A 142 -9.12 -12.46 9.26
N TRP A 143 -8.00 -12.92 8.73
CA TRP A 143 -7.54 -14.30 8.93
C TRP A 143 -7.00 -14.53 10.34
N MET A 144 -6.53 -13.45 10.99
CA MET A 144 -5.91 -13.51 12.32
C MET A 144 -6.84 -13.04 13.42
N THR A 145 -7.82 -12.18 13.10
CA THR A 145 -8.77 -11.64 14.05
C THR A 145 -10.09 -11.30 13.37
N PRO A 146 -11.25 -11.57 14.03
CA PRO A 146 -12.54 -11.16 13.49
C PRO A 146 -12.84 -9.66 13.70
N GLU A 147 -12.06 -8.99 14.54
CA GLU A 147 -12.33 -7.59 14.93
C GLU A 147 -11.58 -6.62 14.03
N PRO A 148 -12.28 -5.84 13.16
CA PRO A 148 -11.61 -4.88 12.26
C PRO A 148 -10.74 -3.85 12.97
N GLU A 149 -11.08 -3.45 14.18
CA GLU A 149 -10.30 -2.49 14.95
C GLU A 149 -8.93 -3.05 15.37
N GLU A 150 -8.74 -4.36 15.28
CA GLU A 150 -7.46 -5.00 15.54
C GLU A 150 -6.61 -5.22 14.29
N TYR A 151 -7.13 -4.89 13.10
CA TYR A 151 -6.38 -4.99 11.87
C TYR A 151 -5.18 -4.05 11.93
N ILE A 152 -4.04 -4.53 11.42
CA ILE A 152 -2.81 -3.74 11.32
C ILE A 152 -2.40 -3.69 9.87
N TYR A 153 -2.19 -2.48 9.36
CA TYR A 153 -1.74 -2.23 8.00
C TYR A 153 -0.47 -1.43 8.00
N GLN A 154 0.26 -1.53 6.92
CA GLN A 154 1.40 -0.68 6.66
C GLN A 154 1.16 0.03 5.33
N ILE A 155 1.30 1.35 5.34
CA ILE A 155 1.26 2.13 4.11
C ILE A 155 2.67 2.56 3.74
N SER A 156 2.95 2.57 2.45
CA SER A 156 4.25 2.96 1.91
C SER A 156 4.07 3.87 0.70
N LEU A 157 4.77 4.98 0.70
CA LEU A 157 4.69 5.99 -0.36
C LEU A 157 6.10 6.31 -0.83
N ARG A 158 6.37 6.09 -2.13
CA ARG A 158 7.67 6.42 -2.69
C ARG A 158 7.80 7.92 -2.85
N VAL A 159 8.91 8.46 -2.40
CA VAL A 159 9.18 9.90 -2.38
C VAL A 159 10.54 10.21 -2.98
N GLU A 160 10.70 11.46 -3.41
CA GLU A 160 11.97 11.98 -3.87
C GLU A 160 12.20 13.35 -3.25
N PRO A 161 13.47 13.74 -3.05
CA PRO A 161 13.77 15.09 -2.56
C PRO A 161 13.30 16.15 -3.56
N ASP A 162 12.80 17.27 -3.02
CA ASP A 162 12.44 18.41 -3.85
C ASP A 162 13.70 19.02 -4.47
N GLU A 163 13.56 19.52 -5.69
CA GLU A 163 14.64 20.24 -6.34
C GLU A 163 14.79 21.64 -5.72
N ASN A 164 16.03 22.06 -5.56
CA ASN A 164 16.33 23.40 -5.05
C ASN A 164 16.20 24.48 -6.12
#